data_ae00314519c2afcd22c31ef08c1b2794
#
_entry.id   ae00314519c2afcd22c31ef08c1b2794
#
_cell.length_a   1.000
_cell.length_b   1.000
_cell.length_c   1.000
_cell.angle_alpha   90.00
_cell.angle_beta   90.00
_cell.angle_gamma   90.00
#
_symmetry.space_group_name_H-M   'P 1'
#
loop_
_entity.id
_entity.type
_entity.pdbx_description
1 polymer ?
#
loop_
_entity_poly.entity_id
_entity_poly.type
_entity_poly.pdbx_seq_one_letter_code
_entity_poly.pdbx_strand_id
1 'polypeptide(L)'
;MTFAQIAASLPNGFHDAELQRLDIDYVQRRMLFDLVVWIGDMDDSPQRELYRPARVTVEDVTFLVAEPPDDRYPWAKAGPIRIDAGIGQPKESSSVLPSMSSGVSTVWIYLESFNSFLLFSGGNASLEWAGPEEARVSPRIGR
;
A
#
# COMPACT_ATOMS: atom_id res chain seq x y z
N MET A 1 -15.11 -5.33 -4.81
CA MET A 1 -14.78 -4.05 -4.15
C MET A 1 -13.65 -3.36 -4.89
N THR A 2 -13.55 -2.06 -4.76
CA THR A 2 -12.38 -1.33 -5.24
C THR A 2 -11.28 -1.34 -4.16
N PHE A 3 -10.07 -0.98 -4.55
CA PHE A 3 -8.97 -0.81 -3.59
C PHE A 3 -9.34 0.21 -2.48
N ALA A 4 -9.98 1.31 -2.88
CA ALA A 4 -10.43 2.33 -1.94
C ALA A 4 -11.46 1.80 -0.94
N GLN A 5 -12.38 0.96 -1.38
CA GLN A 5 -13.38 0.34 -0.49
C GLN A 5 -12.74 -0.62 0.49
N ILE A 6 -11.74 -1.38 0.06
CA ILE A 6 -10.97 -2.24 0.96
C ILE A 6 -10.27 -1.40 2.03
N ALA A 7 -9.58 -0.35 1.63
CA ALA A 7 -8.91 0.56 2.57
C ALA A 7 -9.90 1.13 3.59
N ALA A 8 -11.08 1.56 3.13
CA ALA A 8 -12.10 2.12 4.01
C ALA A 8 -12.68 1.08 4.99
N SER A 9 -12.61 -0.21 4.67
CA SER A 9 -13.10 -1.29 5.54
C SER A 9 -12.12 -1.68 6.65
N LEU A 10 -10.87 -1.24 6.55
CA LEU A 10 -9.83 -1.57 7.52
C LEU A 10 -9.75 -0.49 8.61
N PRO A 11 -9.40 -0.86 9.86
CA PRO A 11 -9.33 0.12 10.96
C PRO A 11 -8.43 1.32 10.69
N ASN A 12 -7.30 1.10 10.03
CA ASN A 12 -6.32 2.14 9.73
C ASN A 12 -6.02 2.23 8.22
N GLY A 13 -6.89 1.68 7.39
CA GLY A 13 -6.61 1.55 5.97
C GLY A 13 -5.31 0.80 5.75
N PHE A 14 -4.49 1.28 4.83
CA PHE A 14 -3.15 0.75 4.61
C PHE A 14 -2.06 1.63 5.22
N HIS A 15 -2.44 2.58 6.07
CA HIS A 15 -1.47 3.44 6.76
C HIS A 15 -0.51 2.60 7.60
N ASP A 16 0.78 2.85 7.45
CA ASP A 16 1.85 2.13 8.14
C ASP A 16 1.87 0.61 7.88
N ALA A 17 1.21 0.14 6.84
CA ALA A 17 1.36 -1.24 6.43
C ALA A 17 2.79 -1.49 5.91
N GLU A 18 3.21 -2.74 5.99
CA GLU A 18 4.50 -3.16 5.44
C GLU A 18 4.27 -3.90 4.13
N LEU A 19 4.89 -3.42 3.06
CA LEU A 19 4.90 -4.11 1.78
C LEU A 19 6.00 -5.16 1.79
N GLN A 20 5.61 -6.43 1.65
CA GLN A 20 6.54 -7.56 1.62
C GLN A 20 6.92 -7.92 0.18
N ARG A 21 5.96 -7.80 -0.72
CA ARG A 21 6.12 -8.17 -2.13
C ARG A 21 5.07 -7.48 -2.98
N LEU A 22 5.47 -7.08 -4.18
CA LEU A 22 4.57 -6.56 -5.21
C LEU A 22 4.85 -7.32 -6.51
N ASP A 23 3.82 -7.96 -7.06
CA ASP A 23 3.86 -8.57 -8.37
C ASP A 23 2.97 -7.77 -9.32
N ILE A 24 3.50 -7.48 -10.49
CA ILE A 24 2.78 -6.78 -11.55
C ILE A 24 2.74 -7.70 -12.76
N ASP A 25 1.52 -8.07 -13.15
CA ASP A 25 1.28 -8.90 -14.33
C ASP A 25 0.68 -8.04 -15.44
N TYR A 26 1.51 -7.65 -16.40
CA TYR A 26 1.08 -6.80 -17.50
C TYR A 26 0.15 -7.52 -18.46
N VAL A 27 0.29 -8.82 -18.60
CA VAL A 27 -0.51 -9.62 -19.53
C VAL A 27 -1.94 -9.77 -19.01
N GLN A 28 -2.07 -10.08 -17.72
CA GLN A 28 -3.37 -10.22 -17.06
C GLN A 28 -3.89 -8.90 -16.52
N ARG A 29 -3.12 -7.83 -16.60
CA ARG A 29 -3.44 -6.51 -16.05
C ARG A 29 -3.83 -6.57 -14.58
N ARG A 30 -3.00 -7.23 -13.80
CA ARG A 30 -3.26 -7.50 -12.39
C ARG A 30 -2.06 -7.12 -11.54
N MET A 31 -2.35 -6.61 -10.34
CA MET A 31 -1.32 -6.33 -9.33
C MET A 31 -1.64 -7.14 -8.09
N LEU A 32 -0.60 -7.65 -7.45
CA LEU A 32 -0.72 -8.43 -6.23
C LEU A 32 0.25 -7.88 -5.20
N PHE A 33 -0.30 -7.53 -4.03
CA PHE A 33 0.46 -6.98 -2.92
C PHE A 33 0.42 -7.97 -1.75
N ASP A 34 1.58 -8.39 -1.27
CA ASP A 34 1.67 -9.08 0.03
C ASP A 34 2.04 -8.03 1.07
N LEU A 35 1.15 -7.83 2.02
CA LEU A 35 1.22 -6.78 3.02
C LEU A 35 1.13 -7.36 4.43
N VAL A 36 1.69 -6.62 5.39
CA VAL A 36 1.35 -6.80 6.80
C VAL A 36 0.62 -5.54 7.23
N VAL A 37 -0.67 -5.68 7.52
CA VAL A 37 -1.57 -4.55 7.74
C VAL A 37 -1.66 -4.23 9.22
N TRP A 38 -1.52 -2.96 9.56
CA TRP A 38 -1.73 -2.47 10.93
C TRP A 38 -3.24 -2.39 11.20
N ILE A 39 -3.72 -3.24 12.09
CA ILE A 39 -5.15 -3.33 12.39
C ILE A 39 -5.51 -2.72 13.75
N GLY A 40 -4.55 -2.16 14.47
CA GLY A 40 -4.79 -1.39 15.68
C GLY A 40 -3.93 -1.80 16.85
N ASP A 41 -4.17 -1.13 17.99
CA ASP A 41 -3.46 -1.41 19.22
C ASP A 41 -4.09 -2.60 19.94
N MET A 42 -3.26 -3.39 20.60
CA MET A 42 -3.72 -4.51 21.40
C MET A 42 -3.92 -4.07 22.86
N ASP A 43 -5.10 -4.31 23.40
CA ASP A 43 -5.44 -4.06 24.82
C ASP A 43 -5.19 -2.61 25.26
N ASP A 44 -5.42 -1.66 24.37
CA ASP A 44 -5.20 -0.24 24.62
C ASP A 44 -3.78 0.09 25.08
N SER A 45 -2.83 -0.82 24.87
CA SER A 45 -1.44 -0.59 25.22
C SER A 45 -0.74 0.24 24.14
N PRO A 46 -0.19 1.42 24.47
CA PRO A 46 0.51 2.23 23.48
C PRO A 46 1.84 1.64 23.03
N GLN A 47 2.31 0.57 23.70
CA GLN A 47 3.59 -0.07 23.41
C GLN A 47 3.47 -1.28 22.50
N ARG A 48 2.23 -1.71 22.20
CA ARG A 48 1.99 -2.89 21.41
C ARG A 48 0.97 -2.58 20.32
N GLU A 49 1.25 -3.04 19.13
CA GLU A 49 0.36 -2.88 17.99
C GLU A 49 0.01 -4.23 17.40
N LEU A 50 -1.17 -4.33 16.82
CA LEU A 50 -1.67 -5.55 16.23
C LEU A 50 -1.57 -5.45 14.71
N TYR A 51 -0.91 -6.44 14.11
CA TYR A 51 -0.70 -6.55 12.67
C TYR A 51 -1.21 -7.88 12.15
N ARG A 52 -1.59 -7.91 10.88
CA ARG A 52 -2.04 -9.13 10.25
C ARG A 52 -1.59 -9.21 8.80
N PRO A 53 -0.97 -10.33 8.38
CA PRO A 53 -0.60 -10.50 6.97
C PRO A 53 -1.83 -10.60 6.09
N ALA A 54 -1.76 -10.00 4.92
CA ALA A 54 -2.84 -9.98 3.94
C ALA A 54 -2.28 -9.99 2.53
N ARG A 55 -3.09 -10.49 1.61
CA ARG A 55 -2.83 -10.38 0.18
C ARG A 55 -3.94 -9.56 -0.45
N VAL A 56 -3.56 -8.50 -1.15
CA VAL A 56 -4.49 -7.67 -1.92
C VAL A 56 -4.24 -7.91 -3.40
N THR A 57 -5.28 -8.25 -4.13
CA THR A 57 -5.23 -8.42 -5.58
C THR A 57 -6.07 -7.33 -6.23
N VAL A 58 -5.51 -6.62 -7.20
CA VAL A 58 -6.20 -5.61 -7.99
C VAL A 58 -6.27 -6.11 -9.43
N GLU A 59 -7.46 -6.17 -9.99
CA GLU A 59 -7.70 -6.63 -11.36
C GLU A 59 -8.11 -5.48 -12.25
N ASP A 60 -8.04 -5.72 -13.56
CA ASP A 60 -8.39 -4.73 -14.59
C ASP A 60 -7.61 -3.42 -14.42
N VAL A 61 -6.32 -3.54 -14.18
CA VAL A 61 -5.44 -2.37 -14.07
C VAL A 61 -5.39 -1.65 -15.42
N THR A 62 -5.76 -0.38 -15.43
CA THR A 62 -5.85 0.43 -16.64
C THR A 62 -4.60 1.26 -16.88
N PHE A 63 -3.91 1.64 -15.83
CA PHE A 63 -2.58 2.22 -15.94
C PHE A 63 -1.78 1.99 -14.66
N LEU A 64 -0.48 2.13 -14.79
CA LEU A 64 0.46 1.99 -13.68
C LEU A 64 1.64 2.92 -13.93
N VAL A 65 1.99 3.70 -12.91
CA VAL A 65 3.21 4.50 -12.90
C VAL A 65 3.99 4.12 -11.65
N ALA A 66 5.20 3.63 -11.83
CA ALA A 66 6.12 3.37 -10.74
C ALA A 66 7.23 4.42 -10.81
N GLU A 67 7.20 5.39 -9.91
CA GLU A 67 8.26 6.39 -9.85
C GLU A 67 9.57 5.75 -9.43
N PRO A 68 10.72 6.20 -9.96
CA PRO A 68 12.00 5.69 -9.51
C PRO A 68 12.24 6.10 -8.06
N PRO A 69 13.05 5.33 -7.32
CA PRO A 69 13.48 5.76 -6.00
C PRO A 69 14.16 7.13 -6.06
N ASP A 70 13.91 7.95 -5.04
CA ASP A 70 14.62 9.21 -4.89
C ASP A 70 16.11 8.90 -4.63
N ASP A 71 17.01 9.55 -5.35
CA ASP A 71 18.45 9.28 -5.27
C ASP A 71 19.04 9.63 -3.89
N ARG A 72 18.34 10.44 -3.11
CA ARG A 72 18.69 10.71 -1.71
C ARG A 72 18.33 9.56 -0.78
N TYR A 73 17.54 8.60 -1.27
CA TYR A 73 17.08 7.41 -0.52
C TYR A 73 17.47 6.15 -1.31
N PRO A 74 18.77 5.86 -1.43
CA PRO A 74 19.23 4.76 -2.27
C PRO A 74 18.77 3.39 -1.76
N TRP A 75 18.77 2.42 -2.66
CA TRP A 75 18.48 1.02 -2.34
C TRP A 75 19.59 0.47 -1.45
N ALA A 76 19.52 0.75 -0.14
CA ALA A 76 20.59 0.39 0.78
C ALA A 76 20.57 -1.09 1.15
N LYS A 77 19.39 -1.69 1.24
CA LYS A 77 19.24 -3.10 1.61
C LYS A 77 17.83 -3.59 1.26
N ALA A 78 17.70 -4.89 1.10
CA ALA A 78 16.40 -5.54 0.93
C ALA A 78 15.64 -5.57 2.27
N GLY A 79 14.33 -5.68 2.19
CA GLY A 79 13.46 -5.81 3.35
C GLY A 79 12.09 -5.21 3.09
N PRO A 80 11.17 -5.39 4.04
CA PRO A 80 9.84 -4.81 3.94
C PRO A 80 9.89 -3.29 3.86
N ILE A 81 8.96 -2.71 3.11
CA ILE A 81 8.84 -1.27 2.92
C ILE A 81 7.57 -0.79 3.59
N ARG A 82 7.70 0.18 4.50
CA ARG A 82 6.52 0.81 5.08
C ARG A 82 5.85 1.67 4.02
N ILE A 83 4.53 1.59 3.95
CA ILE A 83 3.74 2.30 2.96
C ILE A 83 2.67 3.17 3.60
N ASP A 84 2.17 4.10 2.82
CA ASP A 84 0.90 4.78 3.02
C ASP A 84 0.14 4.73 1.69
N ALA A 85 -1.15 4.96 1.72
CA ALA A 85 -1.97 4.88 0.53
C ALA A 85 -3.11 5.89 0.59
N GLY A 86 -3.55 6.32 -0.57
CA GLY A 86 -4.65 7.27 -0.69
C GLY A 86 -5.21 7.30 -2.10
N ILE A 87 -6.14 8.21 -2.31
CA ILE A 87 -6.87 8.36 -3.57
C ILE A 87 -6.50 9.68 -4.23
N GLY A 88 -6.44 9.68 -5.55
CA GLY A 88 -6.11 10.86 -6.32
C GLY A 88 -4.63 10.97 -6.59
N GLN A 89 -4.18 12.18 -6.96
CA GLN A 89 -2.76 12.43 -7.19
C GLN A 89 -2.17 13.12 -5.96
N PRO A 90 -1.13 12.54 -5.35
CA PRO A 90 -0.47 13.20 -4.23
C PRO A 90 0.28 14.45 -4.71
N LYS A 91 0.32 15.49 -3.87
CA LYS A 91 0.95 16.77 -4.23
C LYS A 91 2.45 16.62 -4.46
N GLU A 92 3.07 15.69 -3.76
CA GLU A 92 4.51 15.46 -3.80
C GLU A 92 4.96 14.65 -5.01
N SER A 93 4.01 14.02 -5.72
CA SER A 93 4.33 13.26 -6.93
C SER A 93 4.64 14.17 -8.08
N SER A 94 5.73 13.88 -8.78
CA SER A 94 6.11 14.58 -10.02
C SER A 94 5.52 13.92 -11.27
N SER A 95 4.85 12.78 -11.12
CA SER A 95 4.30 12.04 -12.25
C SER A 95 3.11 12.74 -12.86
N VAL A 96 3.03 12.71 -14.18
CA VAL A 96 1.89 13.21 -14.92
C VAL A 96 0.95 12.04 -15.18
N LEU A 97 -0.29 12.16 -14.67
CA LEU A 97 -1.29 11.13 -14.87
C LEU A 97 -1.93 11.24 -16.26
N PRO A 98 -2.28 10.11 -16.87
CA PRO A 98 -3.04 10.14 -18.11
C PRO A 98 -4.44 10.68 -17.86
N SER A 99 -5.09 11.19 -18.93
CA SER A 99 -6.48 11.58 -18.84
C SER A 99 -7.34 10.36 -18.58
N MET A 100 -8.16 10.42 -17.55
CA MET A 100 -8.98 9.31 -17.11
C MET A 100 -10.45 9.55 -17.48
N SER A 101 -11.17 8.46 -17.74
CA SER A 101 -12.61 8.52 -17.89
C SER A 101 -13.27 8.96 -16.60
N SER A 102 -14.44 9.61 -16.73
CA SER A 102 -15.23 9.97 -15.56
C SER A 102 -15.55 8.74 -14.71
N GLY A 103 -15.36 8.87 -13.39
CA GLY A 103 -15.63 7.80 -12.45
C GLY A 103 -14.44 6.85 -12.21
N VAL A 104 -13.34 7.03 -12.91
CA VAL A 104 -12.12 6.25 -12.66
C VAL A 104 -11.25 6.98 -11.65
N SER A 105 -10.92 6.29 -10.58
CA SER A 105 -10.09 6.82 -9.50
C SER A 105 -8.67 6.31 -9.61
N THR A 106 -7.73 7.20 -9.31
CA THR A 106 -6.33 6.84 -9.17
C THR A 106 -6.04 6.53 -7.71
N VAL A 107 -5.27 5.48 -7.47
CA VAL A 107 -4.75 5.13 -6.16
C VAL A 107 -3.27 5.46 -6.15
N TRP A 108 -2.79 6.04 -5.05
CA TRP A 108 -1.37 6.21 -4.84
C TRP A 108 -0.92 5.37 -3.64
N ILE A 109 0.28 4.83 -3.75
CA ILE A 109 0.97 4.18 -2.64
C ILE A 109 2.32 4.87 -2.49
N TYR A 110 2.59 5.39 -1.30
CA TYR A 110 3.87 5.98 -0.97
C TYR A 110 4.80 4.92 -0.41
N LEU A 111 5.98 4.80 -1.00
CA LEU A 111 7.02 3.86 -0.59
C LEU A 111 8.03 4.64 0.26
N GLU A 112 7.93 4.50 1.59
CA GLU A 112 8.69 5.33 2.53
C GLU A 112 10.20 5.22 2.33
N SER A 113 10.71 4.00 2.15
CA SER A 113 12.15 3.76 2.00
C SER A 113 12.76 4.39 0.75
N PHE A 114 11.94 4.66 -0.26
CA PHE A 114 12.38 5.19 -1.55
C PHE A 114 11.94 6.63 -1.79
N ASN A 115 11.11 7.18 -0.91
CA ASN A 115 10.50 8.49 -1.09
C ASN A 115 9.91 8.65 -2.50
N SER A 116 9.14 7.68 -2.91
CA SER A 116 8.55 7.64 -4.24
C SER A 116 7.16 7.06 -4.21
N PHE A 117 6.41 7.28 -5.29
CA PHE A 117 5.02 6.87 -5.40
C PHE A 117 4.83 5.78 -6.45
N LEU A 118 3.90 4.89 -6.16
CA LEU A 118 3.29 3.99 -7.11
C LEU A 118 1.88 4.53 -7.36
N LEU A 119 1.52 4.75 -8.61
CA LEU A 119 0.22 5.31 -9.00
C LEU A 119 -0.45 4.32 -9.94
N PHE A 120 -1.68 3.96 -9.64
CA PHE A 120 -2.40 3.03 -10.52
C PHE A 120 -3.90 3.26 -10.47
N SER A 121 -4.59 2.71 -11.46
CA SER A 121 -6.04 2.63 -11.49
C SER A 121 -6.41 1.20 -11.86
N GLY A 122 -7.40 0.66 -11.20
CA GLY A 122 -7.88 -0.69 -11.47
C GLY A 122 -9.36 -0.82 -11.21
N GLY A 123 -9.89 -1.98 -11.58
CA GLY A 123 -11.28 -2.29 -11.36
C GLY A 123 -11.49 -2.96 -10.02
N ASN A 124 -11.80 -4.25 -10.05
CA ASN A 124 -12.10 -5.01 -8.85
C ASN A 124 -10.86 -5.33 -8.04
N ALA A 125 -10.99 -5.27 -6.74
CA ALA A 125 -9.92 -5.65 -5.81
C ALA A 125 -10.48 -6.59 -4.74
N SER A 126 -9.61 -7.42 -4.18
CA SER A 126 -9.95 -8.33 -3.10
C SER A 126 -8.83 -8.37 -2.08
N LEU A 127 -9.21 -8.64 -0.82
CA LEU A 127 -8.26 -8.85 0.26
C LEU A 127 -8.49 -10.22 0.86
N GLU A 128 -7.42 -10.97 1.02
CA GLU A 128 -7.42 -12.24 1.74
C GLU A 128 -6.42 -12.14 2.89
N TRP A 129 -6.87 -12.47 4.10
CA TRP A 129 -5.96 -12.59 5.23
C TRP A 129 -5.08 -13.82 5.02
N ALA A 130 -3.77 -13.63 5.13
CA ALA A 130 -2.79 -14.67 4.83
C ALA A 130 -2.20 -15.32 6.08
N GLY A 131 -2.63 -14.89 7.27
CA GLY A 131 -2.16 -15.45 8.52
C GLY A 131 -2.89 -14.87 9.71
N PRO A 132 -2.53 -15.30 10.94
CA PRO A 132 -3.14 -14.79 12.16
C PRO A 132 -2.65 -13.40 12.51
N GLU A 133 -3.40 -12.75 13.40
CA GLU A 133 -2.96 -11.49 14.01
C GLU A 133 -1.71 -11.72 14.83
N GLU A 134 -0.81 -10.73 14.81
CA GLU A 134 0.40 -10.76 15.62
C GLU A 134 0.60 -9.42 16.32
N ALA A 135 1.00 -9.48 17.58
CA ALA A 135 1.31 -8.29 18.35
C ALA A 135 2.76 -7.90 18.14
N ARG A 136 3.01 -6.61 17.99
CA ARG A 136 4.36 -6.06 17.86
C ARG A 136 4.53 -4.90 18.82
N VAL A 137 5.77 -4.66 19.24
CA VAL A 137 6.09 -3.44 19.97
C VAL A 137 5.96 -2.26 19.02
N SER A 138 5.23 -1.22 19.42
CA SER A 138 5.03 -0.06 18.56
C SER A 138 6.36 0.60 18.22
N PRO A 139 6.71 0.75 16.94
CA PRO A 139 7.95 1.41 16.55
C PRO A 139 7.93 2.90 16.85
N ARG A 140 6.77 3.48 17.18
CA ARG A 140 6.63 4.90 17.46
C ARG A 140 7.06 5.27 18.87
N ILE A 141 7.08 4.32 19.79
CA ILE A 141 7.37 4.58 21.22
C ILE A 141 8.85 4.52 21.52
N GLY A 142 9.61 3.79 20.76
CA GLY A 142 11.06 3.68 20.91
C GLY A 142 11.87 4.79 20.24
N ARG A 143 11.22 5.81 19.75
CA ARG A 143 11.86 6.88 18.98
C ARG A 143 12.19 8.10 19.81
#